data_ce24504d9a0dc8433e517ed745e9355c
#
_entry.id   ce24504d9a0dc8433e517ed745e9355c
#
_cell.length_a   1.000
_cell.length_b   1.000
_cell.length_c   1.000
_cell.angle_alpha   90.00
_cell.angle_beta   90.00
_cell.angle_gamma   90.00
#
_symmetry.space_group_name_H-M   'P 1'
#
loop_
_entity.id
_entity.type
_entity.pdbx_description
1 polymer ?
#
loop_
_entity_poly.entity_id
_entity_poly.type
_entity_poly.pdbx_seq_one_letter_code
_entity_poly.pdbx_strand_id
1 'polypeptide(L)'
;TQHPIWPTTIVMMSIVGMVGWKAVEPGVTTLPKRASVSDDMAAVDRIDALLNKQWDGSSIRPAAAADNLQVLRRLTLALVGSSPSLEEVREFESDTSPDRLARWTTRLIADSRFSEYFAARLGDAFIDPVSEELKPHQRERFRQWLGESIQQGTGYDEIASAMIAGRGVFADHPATTFVASELALGDLAAERLAARTSRAFLGQRIDCAQCHDHPFASWEQSQFEGLAAYFGDVQFQRNRVQDTRARPFVIQDDRAEQSRSVAAELPFDAFMASDHKHQREALASWVIHPENRRFRRAIANRVWGLILGRPFIS
;
A
#
# COMPACT_ATOMS: atom_id res chain seq x y z
N THR A 1 33.50 -13.29 14.53
CA THR A 1 32.39 -14.24 14.39
C THR A 1 31.32 -13.56 13.55
N GLN A 2 31.37 -13.79 12.23
CA GLN A 2 30.40 -13.26 11.29
C GLN A 2 29.07 -13.99 11.52
N HIS A 3 28.06 -13.28 11.99
CA HIS A 3 26.69 -13.78 12.03
C HIS A 3 26.13 -13.82 10.59
N PRO A 4 25.51 -14.93 10.17
CA PRO A 4 24.94 -15.01 8.82
C PRO A 4 23.77 -14.02 8.71
N ILE A 5 23.84 -13.16 7.69
CA ILE A 5 22.78 -12.24 7.30
C ILE A 5 21.53 -13.06 7.01
N TRP A 6 20.42 -12.77 7.67
CA TRP A 6 19.17 -13.48 7.51
C TRP A 6 18.61 -13.27 6.09
N PRO A 7 18.22 -14.32 5.37
CA PRO A 7 17.64 -14.19 4.02
C PRO A 7 16.34 -13.35 3.98
N THR A 8 15.65 -13.21 5.10
CA THR A 8 14.49 -12.32 5.24
C THR A 8 14.82 -10.86 4.97
N THR A 9 16.03 -10.42 5.27
CA THR A 9 16.46 -9.04 5.05
C THR A 9 16.73 -8.77 3.56
N ILE A 10 17.28 -9.74 2.85
CA ILE A 10 17.49 -9.66 1.39
C ILE A 10 16.15 -9.58 0.66
N VAL A 11 15.14 -10.35 1.13
CA VAL A 11 13.77 -10.35 0.56
C VAL A 11 13.11 -9.00 0.71
N MET A 12 13.18 -8.38 1.90
CA MET A 12 12.62 -7.04 2.09
C MET A 12 13.24 -6.00 1.16
N MET A 13 14.53 -6.11 0.89
CA MET A 13 15.24 -5.18 0.04
C MET A 13 14.84 -5.28 -1.43
N SER A 14 14.73 -6.50 -1.94
CA SER A 14 14.30 -6.71 -3.32
C SER A 14 12.88 -6.22 -3.55
N ILE A 15 11.99 -6.38 -2.55
CA ILE A 15 10.60 -5.90 -2.62
C ILE A 15 10.52 -4.36 -2.45
N VAL A 16 11.28 -3.77 -1.53
CA VAL A 16 11.36 -2.31 -1.38
C VAL A 16 12.02 -1.68 -2.60
N GLY A 17 12.96 -2.36 -3.25
CA GLY A 17 13.57 -1.95 -4.51
C GLY A 17 12.65 -2.10 -5.72
N MET A 18 11.71 -3.07 -5.71
CA MET A 18 10.67 -3.24 -6.76
C MET A 18 9.47 -2.32 -6.59
N VAL A 19 9.20 -1.84 -5.36
CA VAL A 19 8.31 -0.71 -5.14
C VAL A 19 9.03 0.57 -5.60
N GLY A 20 9.47 0.53 -6.86
CA GLY A 20 10.22 1.61 -7.49
C GLY A 20 9.40 2.90 -7.53
N TRP A 21 10.00 3.95 -7.07
CA TRP A 21 9.42 5.28 -7.07
C TRP A 21 9.59 5.91 -8.46
N LYS A 22 8.52 5.94 -9.26
CA LYS A 22 8.44 6.79 -10.44
C LYS A 22 7.38 7.85 -10.20
N ALA A 23 7.71 9.12 -10.27
CA ALA A 23 6.73 10.19 -10.20
C ALA A 23 6.12 10.48 -11.56
N VAL A 24 4.85 10.80 -11.53
CA VAL A 24 4.15 11.46 -12.64
C VAL A 24 4.53 12.94 -12.59
N GLU A 25 5.14 13.44 -13.67
CA GLU A 25 5.50 14.85 -13.76
C GLU A 25 4.26 15.74 -13.79
N PRO A 26 4.19 16.70 -12.88
CA PRO A 26 3.98 18.07 -13.27
C PRO A 26 5.04 18.98 -12.61
N GLY A 27 5.96 19.49 -13.43
CA GLY A 27 6.94 20.51 -13.01
C GLY A 27 8.05 19.98 -12.11
N VAL A 28 9.08 19.49 -12.75
CA VAL A 28 10.46 19.28 -12.28
C VAL A 28 10.66 19.31 -10.75
N THR A 29 10.22 18.25 -10.09
CA THR A 29 10.83 17.85 -8.83
C THR A 29 11.61 16.58 -9.16
N THR A 30 12.94 16.67 -9.16
CA THR A 30 13.81 15.52 -9.37
C THR A 30 13.52 14.49 -8.28
N LEU A 31 12.94 13.38 -8.71
CA LEU A 31 12.71 12.24 -7.82
C LEU A 31 14.03 11.78 -7.19
N PRO A 32 13.98 11.31 -5.95
CA PRO A 32 15.12 10.63 -5.39
C PRO A 32 15.48 9.45 -6.31
N LYS A 33 16.73 9.45 -6.78
CA LYS A 33 17.31 8.38 -7.58
C LYS A 33 17.00 7.04 -6.89
N ARG A 34 16.57 6.03 -7.65
CA ARG A 34 16.41 4.65 -7.14
C ARG A 34 17.61 4.32 -6.25
N ALA A 35 17.37 3.91 -5.01
CA ALA A 35 18.42 3.54 -4.07
C ALA A 35 19.37 2.54 -4.74
N SER A 36 20.66 2.73 -4.56
CA SER A 36 21.64 1.78 -5.06
C SER A 36 21.63 0.51 -4.20
N VAL A 37 22.10 -0.60 -4.72
CA VAL A 37 22.25 -1.84 -3.95
C VAL A 37 23.08 -1.61 -2.67
N SER A 38 24.03 -0.66 -2.70
CA SER A 38 24.81 -0.26 -1.51
C SER A 38 23.97 0.46 -0.45
N ASP A 39 23.02 1.32 -0.86
CA ASP A 39 22.13 2.01 0.08
C ASP A 39 21.15 1.03 0.73
N ASP A 40 20.76 0.06 -0.04
CA ASP A 40 19.92 -1.03 0.44
C ASP A 40 20.66 -1.88 1.49
N MET A 41 21.89 -2.30 1.27
CA MET A 41 22.70 -3.03 2.24
C MET A 41 22.89 -2.24 3.54
N ALA A 42 23.16 -0.94 3.44
CA ALA A 42 23.26 -0.07 4.62
C ALA A 42 21.95 0.02 5.42
N ALA A 43 20.80 -0.05 4.75
CA ALA A 43 19.49 -0.10 5.42
C ALA A 43 19.29 -1.41 6.18
N VAL A 44 19.72 -2.54 5.61
CA VAL A 44 19.69 -3.85 6.27
C VAL A 44 20.53 -3.85 7.54
N ASP A 45 21.79 -3.44 7.44
CA ASP A 45 22.72 -3.41 8.57
C ASP A 45 22.14 -2.56 9.72
N ARG A 46 21.45 -1.46 9.39
CA ARG A 46 20.78 -0.62 10.39
C ARG A 46 19.59 -1.31 11.04
N ILE A 47 18.78 -2.05 10.27
CA ILE A 47 17.64 -2.82 10.81
C ILE A 47 18.15 -3.91 11.73
N ASP A 48 19.17 -4.66 11.31
CA ASP A 48 19.76 -5.73 12.10
C ASP A 48 20.39 -5.20 13.41
N ALA A 49 21.08 -4.07 13.34
CA ALA A 49 21.64 -3.41 14.53
C ALA A 49 20.55 -2.97 15.52
N LEU A 50 19.40 -2.45 15.02
CA LEU A 50 18.28 -2.07 15.86
C LEU A 50 17.60 -3.28 16.52
N LEU A 51 17.41 -4.36 15.76
CA LEU A 51 16.83 -5.60 16.28
C LEU A 51 17.73 -6.24 17.34
N ASN A 52 19.04 -6.33 17.09
CA ASN A 52 20.02 -6.85 18.03
C ASN A 52 20.02 -6.03 19.33
N LYS A 53 20.03 -4.69 19.21
CA LYS A 53 19.95 -3.81 20.38
C LYS A 53 18.67 -4.02 21.20
N GLN A 54 17.54 -4.25 20.53
CA GLN A 54 16.28 -4.52 21.21
C GLN A 54 16.30 -5.87 21.93
N TRP A 55 16.85 -6.92 21.30
CA TRP A 55 16.98 -8.24 21.90
C TRP A 55 17.90 -8.23 23.11
N ASP A 56 19.06 -7.59 23.00
CA ASP A 56 20.00 -7.43 24.11
C ASP A 56 19.35 -6.72 25.31
N GLY A 57 18.60 -5.62 25.02
CA GLY A 57 17.89 -4.86 26.05
C GLY A 57 16.72 -5.61 26.69
N SER A 58 16.17 -6.61 26.01
CA SER A 58 15.03 -7.42 26.47
C SER A 58 15.46 -8.80 27.00
N SER A 59 16.76 -9.09 27.06
CA SER A 59 17.32 -10.41 27.41
C SER A 59 16.77 -11.55 26.52
N ILE A 60 16.36 -11.23 25.28
CA ILE A 60 15.89 -12.22 24.32
C ILE A 60 17.11 -12.84 23.64
N ARG A 61 17.20 -14.16 23.65
CA ARG A 61 18.21 -14.91 22.89
C ARG A 61 17.56 -15.43 21.60
N PRO A 62 18.04 -15.01 20.43
CA PRO A 62 17.58 -15.59 19.17
C PRO A 62 17.84 -17.10 19.15
N ALA A 63 16.93 -17.84 18.53
CA ALA A 63 17.13 -19.26 18.26
C ALA A 63 18.34 -19.47 17.31
N ALA A 64 18.85 -20.69 17.27
CA ALA A 64 19.87 -21.05 16.30
C ALA A 64 19.39 -20.76 14.86
N ALA A 65 20.33 -20.45 13.97
CA ALA A 65 20.01 -20.22 12.57
C ALA A 65 19.28 -21.43 11.97
N ALA A 66 18.20 -21.17 11.24
CA ALA A 66 17.48 -22.20 10.52
C ALA A 66 18.35 -22.82 9.42
N ASP A 67 18.14 -24.10 9.12
CA ASP A 67 18.79 -24.72 7.97
C ASP A 67 18.26 -24.13 6.64
N ASN A 68 19.00 -24.35 5.59
CA ASN A 68 18.69 -23.74 4.28
C ASN A 68 17.35 -24.19 3.69
N LEU A 69 16.88 -25.41 3.97
CA LEU A 69 15.59 -25.89 3.49
C LEU A 69 14.43 -25.25 4.26
N GLN A 70 14.59 -25.04 5.54
CA GLN A 70 13.62 -24.26 6.32
C GLN A 70 13.55 -22.82 5.84
N VAL A 71 14.70 -22.23 5.49
CA VAL A 71 14.76 -20.88 4.92
C VAL A 71 14.08 -20.85 3.57
N LEU A 72 14.40 -21.80 2.65
CA LEU A 72 13.74 -21.91 1.36
C LEU A 72 12.22 -21.99 1.51
N ARG A 73 11.72 -22.88 2.39
CA ARG A 73 10.29 -23.01 2.64
C ARG A 73 9.66 -21.71 3.11
N ARG A 74 10.29 -21.00 4.04
CA ARG A 74 9.79 -19.71 4.55
C ARG A 74 9.77 -18.65 3.46
N LEU A 75 10.82 -18.57 2.65
CA LEU A 75 10.90 -17.65 1.52
C LEU A 75 9.78 -17.92 0.50
N THR A 76 9.59 -19.17 0.11
CA THR A 76 8.57 -19.54 -0.88
C THR A 76 7.17 -19.23 -0.34
N LEU A 77 6.88 -19.57 0.93
CA LEU A 77 5.61 -19.21 1.57
C LEU A 77 5.40 -17.69 1.65
N ALA A 78 6.42 -16.93 2.00
CA ALA A 78 6.33 -15.48 2.16
C ALA A 78 6.20 -14.75 0.82
N LEU A 79 6.83 -15.26 -0.24
CA LEU A 79 6.88 -14.57 -1.53
C LEU A 79 5.82 -15.04 -2.53
N VAL A 80 5.50 -16.33 -2.54
CA VAL A 80 4.56 -16.89 -3.53
C VAL A 80 3.36 -17.60 -2.89
N GLY A 81 3.26 -17.59 -1.56
CA GLY A 81 2.09 -18.08 -0.83
C GLY A 81 1.93 -19.61 -0.78
N SER A 82 2.88 -20.37 -1.32
CA SER A 82 2.86 -21.84 -1.35
C SER A 82 4.19 -22.43 -0.85
N SER A 83 4.19 -23.73 -0.51
CA SER A 83 5.43 -24.45 -0.26
C SER A 83 6.18 -24.71 -1.57
N PRO A 84 7.52 -24.81 -1.53
CA PRO A 84 8.27 -25.16 -2.73
C PRO A 84 7.88 -26.57 -3.23
N SER A 85 7.90 -26.77 -4.55
CA SER A 85 7.71 -28.08 -5.15
C SER A 85 8.91 -29.00 -4.86
N LEU A 86 8.75 -30.30 -5.08
CA LEU A 86 9.85 -31.25 -4.93
C LEU A 86 11.00 -30.94 -5.91
N GLU A 87 10.68 -30.51 -7.10
CA GLU A 87 11.64 -30.11 -8.13
C GLU A 87 12.43 -28.88 -7.67
N GLU A 88 11.75 -27.87 -7.15
CA GLU A 88 12.37 -26.66 -6.59
C GLU A 88 13.31 -27.01 -5.43
N VAL A 89 12.90 -27.93 -4.55
CA VAL A 89 13.75 -28.40 -3.44
C VAL A 89 15.00 -29.08 -3.97
N ARG A 90 14.87 -30.01 -4.92
CA ARG A 90 16.01 -30.75 -5.51
C ARG A 90 16.97 -29.82 -6.24
N GLU A 91 16.43 -28.87 -7.00
CA GLU A 91 17.24 -27.86 -7.69
C GLU A 91 18.01 -26.99 -6.68
N PHE A 92 17.33 -26.53 -5.60
CA PHE A 92 17.97 -25.75 -4.56
C PHE A 92 19.06 -26.54 -3.82
N GLU A 93 18.86 -27.82 -3.55
CA GLU A 93 19.87 -28.68 -2.90
C GLU A 93 21.09 -28.96 -3.79
N SER A 94 20.87 -29.05 -5.11
CA SER A 94 21.96 -29.25 -6.08
C SER A 94 22.86 -28.03 -6.26
N ASP A 95 22.35 -26.85 -5.90
CA ASP A 95 23.09 -25.59 -5.93
C ASP A 95 23.96 -25.43 -4.67
N THR A 96 25.26 -25.65 -4.84
CA THR A 96 26.24 -25.54 -3.74
C THR A 96 26.85 -24.15 -3.58
N SER A 97 26.41 -23.16 -4.38
CA SER A 97 26.99 -21.81 -4.34
C SER A 97 26.65 -21.06 -3.04
N PRO A 98 27.54 -20.22 -2.54
CA PRO A 98 27.34 -19.50 -1.29
C PRO A 98 26.19 -18.46 -1.37
N ASP A 99 25.85 -17.99 -2.56
CA ASP A 99 24.81 -17.00 -2.84
C ASP A 99 23.46 -17.61 -3.28
N ARG A 100 23.32 -18.94 -3.17
CA ARG A 100 22.10 -19.64 -3.64
C ARG A 100 20.80 -19.07 -3.08
N LEU A 101 20.74 -18.68 -1.81
CA LEU A 101 19.55 -18.08 -1.21
C LEU A 101 19.19 -16.74 -1.86
N ALA A 102 20.18 -15.90 -2.15
CA ALA A 102 19.95 -14.62 -2.83
C ALA A 102 19.42 -14.82 -4.26
N ARG A 103 19.98 -15.80 -5.00
CA ARG A 103 19.51 -16.15 -6.35
C ARG A 103 18.10 -16.72 -6.34
N TRP A 104 17.78 -17.60 -5.38
CA TRP A 104 16.42 -18.11 -5.21
C TRP A 104 15.44 -17.02 -4.85
N THR A 105 15.81 -16.08 -3.98
CA THR A 105 14.99 -14.92 -3.68
C THR A 105 14.67 -14.12 -4.94
N THR A 106 15.69 -13.80 -5.75
CA THR A 106 15.52 -13.08 -7.01
C THR A 106 14.63 -13.85 -7.99
N ARG A 107 14.80 -15.17 -8.09
CA ARG A 107 13.96 -16.03 -8.93
C ARG A 107 12.50 -16.03 -8.48
N LEU A 108 12.23 -16.16 -7.17
CA LEU A 108 10.87 -16.15 -6.64
C LEU A 108 10.17 -14.81 -6.86
N ILE A 109 10.91 -13.70 -6.76
CA ILE A 109 10.35 -12.36 -7.01
C ILE A 109 10.05 -12.16 -8.51
N ALA A 110 10.82 -12.77 -9.40
CA ALA A 110 10.57 -12.73 -10.84
C ALA A 110 9.47 -13.71 -11.31
N ASP A 111 9.03 -14.64 -10.47
CA ASP A 111 7.98 -15.61 -10.74
C ASP A 111 6.61 -14.92 -10.78
N SER A 112 5.72 -15.31 -11.70
CA SER A 112 4.35 -14.77 -11.79
C SER A 112 3.55 -15.02 -10.50
N ARG A 113 3.80 -16.14 -9.82
CA ARG A 113 3.18 -16.45 -8.52
C ARG A 113 3.40 -15.36 -7.47
N PHE A 114 4.57 -14.67 -7.52
CA PHE A 114 4.84 -13.55 -6.63
C PHE A 114 3.85 -12.40 -6.87
N SER A 115 3.71 -11.96 -8.10
CA SER A 115 2.82 -10.84 -8.43
C SER A 115 1.35 -11.20 -8.17
N GLU A 116 0.93 -12.42 -8.47
CA GLU A 116 -0.41 -12.93 -8.20
C GLU A 116 -0.71 -12.98 -6.69
N TYR A 117 0.21 -13.53 -5.89
CA TYR A 117 0.07 -13.62 -4.44
C TYR A 117 0.00 -12.24 -3.78
N PHE A 118 0.93 -11.34 -4.14
CA PHE A 118 0.91 -9.99 -3.58
C PHE A 118 -0.29 -9.18 -4.05
N ALA A 119 -0.73 -9.34 -5.30
CA ALA A 119 -1.94 -8.71 -5.80
C ALA A 119 -3.20 -9.16 -5.03
N ALA A 120 -3.31 -10.45 -4.73
CA ALA A 120 -4.41 -10.95 -3.92
C ALA A 120 -4.39 -10.35 -2.51
N ARG A 121 -3.23 -10.39 -1.83
CA ARG A 121 -3.08 -9.90 -0.45
C ARG A 121 -3.25 -8.38 -0.32
N LEU A 122 -2.69 -7.61 -1.25
CA LEU A 122 -2.84 -6.17 -1.29
C LEU A 122 -4.25 -5.77 -1.77
N GLY A 123 -4.81 -6.49 -2.73
CA GLY A 123 -6.17 -6.27 -3.20
C GLY A 123 -7.20 -6.37 -2.07
N ASP A 124 -7.09 -7.38 -1.22
CA ASP A 124 -7.94 -7.55 -0.04
C ASP A 124 -7.73 -6.45 1.02
N ALA A 125 -6.54 -5.86 1.08
CA ALA A 125 -6.26 -4.74 1.97
C ALA A 125 -6.79 -3.39 1.43
N PHE A 126 -6.94 -3.26 0.11
CA PHE A 126 -7.43 -2.04 -0.54
C PHE A 126 -8.94 -2.03 -0.73
N ILE A 127 -9.52 -3.18 -1.03
CA ILE A 127 -10.96 -3.32 -1.29
C ILE A 127 -11.49 -4.42 -0.37
N ASP A 128 -12.53 -4.10 0.39
CA ASP A 128 -13.14 -5.05 1.32
C ASP A 128 -13.51 -6.35 0.58
N PRO A 129 -12.99 -7.52 1.00
CA PRO A 129 -13.29 -8.79 0.37
C PRO A 129 -14.76 -9.20 0.50
N VAL A 130 -15.48 -8.66 1.47
CA VAL A 130 -16.90 -8.99 1.77
C VAL A 130 -17.87 -8.03 1.08
N SER A 131 -17.40 -7.00 0.36
CA SER A 131 -18.29 -6.08 -0.35
C SER A 131 -19.14 -6.84 -1.40
N GLU A 132 -20.44 -6.94 -1.17
CA GLU A 132 -21.40 -7.63 -2.04
C GLU A 132 -21.68 -6.85 -3.33
N GLU A 133 -21.42 -5.55 -3.35
CA GLU A 133 -21.68 -4.65 -4.48
C GLU A 133 -20.67 -4.85 -5.62
N LEU A 134 -19.48 -5.33 -5.31
CA LEU A 134 -18.49 -5.67 -6.33
C LEU A 134 -18.74 -7.07 -6.87
N LYS A 135 -19.11 -7.12 -8.15
CA LYS A 135 -19.23 -8.39 -8.85
C LYS A 135 -17.88 -9.12 -8.88
N PRO A 136 -17.87 -10.47 -8.80
CA PRO A 136 -16.63 -11.25 -8.78
C PRO A 136 -15.66 -10.91 -9.89
N HIS A 137 -16.15 -10.66 -11.12
CA HIS A 137 -15.30 -10.31 -12.26
C HIS A 137 -14.65 -8.91 -12.15
N GLN A 138 -15.27 -7.97 -11.41
CA GLN A 138 -14.69 -6.64 -11.17
C GLN A 138 -13.52 -6.74 -10.20
N ARG A 139 -13.70 -7.52 -9.14
CA ARG A 139 -12.64 -7.81 -8.15
C ARG A 139 -11.47 -8.53 -8.81
N GLU A 140 -11.77 -9.52 -9.67
CA GLU A 140 -10.74 -10.27 -10.37
C GLU A 140 -9.94 -9.39 -11.33
N ARG A 141 -10.59 -8.53 -12.11
CA ARG A 141 -9.90 -7.58 -12.98
C ARG A 141 -9.03 -6.57 -12.21
N PHE A 142 -9.47 -6.15 -11.03
CA PHE A 142 -8.66 -5.30 -10.17
C PHE A 142 -7.41 -6.04 -9.67
N ARG A 143 -7.56 -7.29 -9.23
CA ARG A 143 -6.42 -8.13 -8.81
C ARG A 143 -5.46 -8.39 -9.96
N GLN A 144 -5.98 -8.72 -11.14
CA GLN A 144 -5.18 -8.91 -12.34
C GLN A 144 -4.38 -7.65 -12.68
N TRP A 145 -5.02 -6.50 -12.74
CA TRP A 145 -4.33 -5.21 -12.95
C TRP A 145 -3.23 -4.95 -11.92
N LEU A 146 -3.51 -5.22 -10.66
CA LEU A 146 -2.53 -5.04 -9.59
C LEU A 146 -1.35 -6.01 -9.74
N GLY A 147 -1.61 -7.27 -10.12
CA GLY A 147 -0.59 -8.27 -10.41
C GLY A 147 0.29 -7.88 -11.59
N GLU A 148 -0.32 -7.45 -12.70
CA GLU A 148 0.38 -6.94 -13.87
C GLU A 148 1.25 -5.72 -13.52
N SER A 149 0.73 -4.78 -12.72
CA SER A 149 1.48 -3.61 -12.25
C SER A 149 2.69 -4.01 -11.42
N ILE A 150 2.53 -4.97 -10.49
CA ILE A 150 3.63 -5.49 -9.67
C ILE A 150 4.67 -6.20 -10.56
N GLN A 151 4.24 -7.03 -11.48
CA GLN A 151 5.13 -7.78 -12.39
C GLN A 151 5.94 -6.85 -13.30
N GLN A 152 5.33 -5.76 -13.77
CA GLN A 152 5.97 -4.73 -14.58
C GLN A 152 6.89 -3.81 -13.78
N GLY A 153 6.90 -3.90 -12.44
CA GLY A 153 7.67 -3.03 -11.56
C GLY A 153 7.12 -1.60 -11.50
N THR A 154 5.81 -1.43 -11.72
CA THR A 154 5.14 -0.14 -11.55
C THR A 154 5.33 0.36 -10.11
N GLY A 155 5.67 1.64 -9.95
CA GLY A 155 5.85 2.24 -8.63
C GLY A 155 4.60 2.16 -7.76
N TYR A 156 4.77 1.91 -6.48
CA TYR A 156 3.63 1.87 -5.56
C TYR A 156 2.89 3.21 -5.46
N ASP A 157 3.59 4.29 -5.64
CA ASP A 157 3.05 5.64 -5.76
C ASP A 157 2.16 5.80 -7.00
N GLU A 158 2.60 5.27 -8.16
CA GLU A 158 1.78 5.24 -9.38
C GLU A 158 0.51 4.40 -9.19
N ILE A 159 0.64 3.23 -8.55
CA ILE A 159 -0.50 2.35 -8.22
C ILE A 159 -1.48 3.08 -7.29
N ALA A 160 -0.98 3.73 -6.23
CA ALA A 160 -1.81 4.48 -5.30
C ALA A 160 -2.50 5.68 -5.96
N SER A 161 -1.77 6.43 -6.80
CA SER A 161 -2.30 7.54 -7.57
C SER A 161 -3.41 7.09 -8.53
N ALA A 162 -3.19 5.99 -9.26
CA ALA A 162 -4.18 5.40 -10.15
C ALA A 162 -5.47 5.00 -9.41
N MET A 163 -5.35 4.47 -8.19
CA MET A 163 -6.50 4.11 -7.36
C MET A 163 -7.27 5.32 -6.85
N ILE A 164 -6.57 6.36 -6.38
CA ILE A 164 -7.21 7.56 -5.79
C ILE A 164 -7.81 8.45 -6.88
N ALA A 165 -7.03 8.76 -7.93
CA ALA A 165 -7.39 9.74 -8.96
C ALA A 165 -7.94 9.12 -10.25
N GLY A 166 -7.96 7.79 -10.36
CA GLY A 166 -8.39 7.08 -11.56
C GLY A 166 -9.79 7.45 -12.03
N ARG A 167 -9.95 7.53 -13.36
CA ARG A 167 -11.21 7.84 -14.05
C ARG A 167 -11.42 6.88 -15.20
N GLY A 168 -12.64 6.81 -15.67
CA GLY A 168 -12.98 6.00 -16.83
C GLY A 168 -13.87 4.82 -16.51
N VAL A 169 -14.11 3.99 -17.52
CA VAL A 169 -14.87 2.75 -17.38
C VAL A 169 -14.00 1.72 -16.68
N PHE A 170 -14.52 1.08 -15.64
CA PHE A 170 -13.72 0.14 -14.85
C PHE A 170 -13.14 -1.02 -15.69
N ALA A 171 -13.80 -1.39 -16.79
CA ALA A 171 -13.31 -2.44 -17.69
C ALA A 171 -11.97 -2.09 -18.33
N ASP A 172 -11.74 -0.81 -18.65
CA ASP A 172 -10.51 -0.31 -19.27
C ASP A 172 -9.52 0.26 -18.22
N HIS A 173 -10.06 0.67 -17.08
CA HIS A 173 -9.32 1.30 -15.98
C HIS A 173 -9.61 0.60 -14.65
N PRO A 174 -9.10 -0.64 -14.42
CA PRO A 174 -9.44 -1.43 -13.23
C PRO A 174 -9.08 -0.78 -11.90
N ALA A 175 -8.09 0.11 -11.86
CA ALA A 175 -7.74 0.90 -10.67
C ALA A 175 -8.94 1.68 -10.11
N THR A 176 -9.87 2.12 -10.98
CA THR A 176 -11.08 2.85 -10.58
C THR A 176 -12.00 2.04 -9.68
N THR A 177 -11.82 0.71 -9.62
CA THR A 177 -12.57 -0.16 -8.72
C THR A 177 -12.43 0.26 -7.26
N PHE A 178 -11.27 0.82 -6.87
CA PHE A 178 -11.03 1.35 -5.53
C PHE A 178 -12.07 2.40 -5.12
N VAL A 179 -12.41 3.29 -6.03
CA VAL A 179 -13.42 4.35 -5.82
C VAL A 179 -14.83 3.84 -6.11
N ALA A 180 -15.01 3.12 -7.23
CA ALA A 180 -16.31 2.65 -7.68
C ALA A 180 -17.01 1.74 -6.66
N SER A 181 -16.25 0.93 -5.92
CA SER A 181 -16.80 0.03 -4.90
C SER A 181 -17.51 0.76 -3.77
N GLU A 182 -17.04 1.95 -3.38
CA GLU A 182 -17.72 2.75 -2.35
C GLU A 182 -18.86 3.57 -2.94
N LEU A 183 -18.70 4.11 -4.14
CA LEU A 183 -19.75 4.86 -4.81
C LEU A 183 -20.99 3.99 -5.11
N ALA A 184 -20.80 2.70 -5.34
CA ALA A 184 -21.88 1.76 -5.56
C ALA A 184 -22.76 1.53 -4.31
N LEU A 185 -22.21 1.78 -3.11
CA LEU A 185 -22.94 1.69 -1.83
C LEU A 185 -23.88 2.90 -1.57
N GLY A 186 -23.84 3.95 -2.42
CA GLY A 186 -24.69 5.12 -2.30
C GLY A 186 -24.24 6.11 -1.23
N ASP A 187 -25.10 6.47 -0.29
CA ASP A 187 -24.86 7.51 0.71
C ASP A 187 -23.57 7.29 1.51
N LEU A 188 -22.96 8.38 1.97
CA LEU A 188 -21.69 8.40 2.71
C LEU A 188 -20.49 7.81 1.94
N ALA A 189 -20.55 7.77 0.60
CA ALA A 189 -19.47 7.24 -0.22
C ALA A 189 -18.17 8.05 -0.07
N ALA A 190 -18.25 9.37 0.05
CA ALA A 190 -17.09 10.24 0.22
C ALA A 190 -16.38 9.99 1.56
N GLU A 191 -17.14 9.84 2.63
CA GLU A 191 -16.64 9.54 3.97
C GLU A 191 -15.98 8.15 4.01
N ARG A 192 -16.61 7.15 3.41
CA ARG A 192 -16.03 5.81 3.32
C ARG A 192 -14.75 5.80 2.48
N LEU A 193 -14.69 6.58 1.39
CA LEU A 193 -13.47 6.75 0.59
C LEU A 193 -12.35 7.44 1.36
N ALA A 194 -12.66 8.44 2.18
CA ALA A 194 -11.70 9.08 3.07
C ALA A 194 -11.12 8.07 4.08
N ALA A 195 -11.98 7.33 4.77
CA ALA A 195 -11.59 6.31 5.73
C ALA A 195 -10.76 5.20 5.06
N ARG A 196 -11.20 4.70 3.89
CA ARG A 196 -10.47 3.69 3.10
C ARG A 196 -9.10 4.20 2.66
N THR A 197 -9.03 5.41 2.11
CA THR A 197 -7.77 6.03 1.66
C THR A 197 -6.78 6.17 2.82
N SER A 198 -7.25 6.61 3.98
CA SER A 198 -6.42 6.69 5.18
C SER A 198 -5.91 5.32 5.63
N ARG A 199 -6.76 4.30 5.69
CA ARG A 199 -6.34 2.93 6.04
C ARG A 199 -5.39 2.31 5.00
N ALA A 200 -5.70 2.49 3.71
CA ALA A 200 -4.94 1.90 2.63
C ALA A 200 -3.55 2.51 2.50
N PHE A 201 -3.44 3.83 2.55
CA PHE A 201 -2.24 4.55 2.15
C PHE A 201 -1.54 5.30 3.29
N LEU A 202 -2.25 5.67 4.35
CA LEU A 202 -1.64 6.37 5.49
C LEU A 202 -1.46 5.46 6.72
N GLY A 203 -2.01 4.24 6.66
CA GLY A 203 -1.91 3.27 7.75
C GLY A 203 -2.64 3.70 9.03
N GLN A 204 -3.68 4.52 8.90
CA GLN A 204 -4.43 5.04 10.03
C GLN A 204 -5.94 4.75 9.88
N ARG A 205 -6.56 4.37 10.99
CA ARG A 205 -8.01 4.26 11.08
C ARG A 205 -8.56 5.56 11.63
N ILE A 206 -9.33 6.24 10.83
CA ILE A 206 -9.93 7.54 11.19
C ILE A 206 -11.45 7.48 11.24
N ASP A 207 -12.01 6.27 11.19
CA ASP A 207 -13.47 6.06 11.15
C ASP A 207 -14.19 6.72 12.34
N CYS A 208 -13.58 6.76 13.53
CA CYS A 208 -14.14 7.42 14.69
C CYS A 208 -14.27 8.94 14.50
N ALA A 209 -13.37 9.55 13.72
CA ALA A 209 -13.37 10.98 13.44
C ALA A 209 -14.53 11.43 12.52
N GLN A 210 -15.31 10.49 11.98
CA GLN A 210 -16.52 10.81 11.22
C GLN A 210 -17.59 11.50 12.07
N CYS A 211 -17.72 11.14 13.35
CA CYS A 211 -18.80 11.63 14.21
C CYS A 211 -18.34 12.54 15.36
N HIS A 212 -17.08 12.46 15.75
CA HIS A 212 -16.46 13.22 16.83
C HIS A 212 -14.93 13.14 16.72
N ASP A 213 -14.22 14.01 17.40
CA ASP A 213 -12.76 13.94 17.45
C ASP A 213 -12.29 12.56 17.92
N HIS A 214 -11.23 12.06 17.30
CA HIS A 214 -10.77 10.68 17.52
C HIS A 214 -10.29 10.49 18.98
N PRO A 215 -10.84 9.53 19.74
CA PRO A 215 -10.60 9.43 21.18
C PRO A 215 -9.17 9.06 21.58
N PHE A 216 -8.37 8.48 20.66
CA PHE A 216 -7.03 7.97 20.96
C PHE A 216 -5.94 8.50 20.01
N ALA A 217 -6.29 9.36 19.08
CA ALA A 217 -5.36 9.94 18.11
C ALA A 217 -5.68 11.42 17.90
N SER A 218 -4.74 12.19 17.39
CA SER A 218 -4.89 13.64 17.16
C SER A 218 -5.68 13.97 15.89
N TRP A 219 -6.71 13.17 15.55
CA TRP A 219 -7.60 13.45 14.44
C TRP A 219 -8.86 14.18 14.93
N GLU A 220 -9.10 15.33 14.35
CA GLU A 220 -10.32 16.09 14.55
C GLU A 220 -11.38 15.71 13.52
N GLN A 221 -12.66 15.84 13.87
CA GLN A 221 -13.77 15.61 12.95
C GLN A 221 -13.64 16.49 11.70
N SER A 222 -13.25 17.74 11.86
CA SER A 222 -13.02 18.69 10.77
C SER A 222 -12.00 18.18 9.74
N GLN A 223 -10.93 17.53 10.18
CA GLN A 223 -9.91 16.95 9.31
C GLN A 223 -10.44 15.74 8.53
N PHE A 224 -11.28 14.91 9.16
CA PHE A 224 -11.95 13.81 8.46
C PHE A 224 -12.88 14.34 7.37
N GLU A 225 -13.69 15.34 7.68
CA GLU A 225 -14.63 15.96 6.74
C GLU A 225 -13.91 16.65 5.57
N GLY A 226 -12.82 17.38 5.85
CA GLY A 226 -11.96 17.98 4.85
C GLY A 226 -11.36 16.95 3.90
N LEU A 227 -10.95 15.78 4.42
CA LEU A 227 -10.48 14.66 3.62
C LEU A 227 -11.61 14.03 2.78
N ALA A 228 -12.81 13.88 3.33
CA ALA A 228 -13.97 13.36 2.62
C ALA A 228 -14.38 14.27 1.46
N ALA A 229 -14.25 15.59 1.63
CA ALA A 229 -14.61 16.57 0.61
C ALA A 229 -13.80 16.40 -0.69
N TYR A 230 -12.60 15.79 -0.66
CA TYR A 230 -11.85 15.43 -1.88
C TYR A 230 -12.59 14.42 -2.78
N PHE A 231 -13.55 13.69 -2.23
CA PHE A 231 -14.36 12.72 -2.95
C PHE A 231 -15.81 13.21 -3.19
N GLY A 232 -16.14 14.44 -2.76
CA GLY A 232 -17.50 14.97 -2.80
C GLY A 232 -18.07 15.17 -4.21
N ASP A 233 -17.23 15.38 -5.21
CA ASP A 233 -17.62 15.62 -6.59
C ASP A 233 -17.47 14.39 -7.51
N VAL A 234 -17.07 13.23 -6.96
CA VAL A 234 -16.92 12.01 -7.74
C VAL A 234 -18.26 11.30 -7.93
N GLN A 235 -18.49 10.78 -9.12
CA GLN A 235 -19.70 10.02 -9.47
C GLN A 235 -19.36 8.70 -10.15
N PHE A 236 -20.21 7.72 -9.91
CA PHE A 236 -20.17 6.43 -10.61
C PHE A 236 -21.46 6.25 -11.39
N GLN A 237 -21.39 6.41 -12.71
CA GLN A 237 -22.52 6.25 -13.59
C GLN A 237 -22.15 5.42 -14.82
N ARG A 238 -23.02 4.50 -15.20
CA ARG A 238 -22.81 3.62 -16.38
C ARG A 238 -21.45 2.93 -16.37
N ASN A 239 -21.06 2.38 -15.22
CA ASN A 239 -19.77 1.73 -15.00
C ASN A 239 -18.54 2.64 -15.21
N ARG A 240 -18.70 3.95 -15.08
CA ARG A 240 -17.66 4.96 -15.25
C ARG A 240 -17.50 5.78 -13.97
N VAL A 241 -16.27 5.92 -13.52
CA VAL A 241 -15.88 6.90 -12.50
C VAL A 241 -15.50 8.19 -13.17
N GLN A 242 -16.09 9.29 -12.75
CA GLN A 242 -15.82 10.62 -13.26
C GLN A 242 -15.95 11.67 -12.17
N ASP A 243 -15.15 12.73 -12.27
CA ASP A 243 -15.31 13.91 -11.40
C ASP A 243 -16.27 14.86 -12.10
N THR A 244 -17.25 15.34 -11.36
CA THR A 244 -18.17 16.39 -11.80
C THR A 244 -17.59 17.75 -11.39
N ARG A 245 -17.82 18.79 -12.19
CA ARG A 245 -17.36 20.12 -11.81
C ARG A 245 -18.15 20.62 -10.60
N ALA A 246 -17.42 20.85 -9.53
CA ALA A 246 -17.75 21.74 -8.42
C ALA A 246 -19.21 21.68 -7.89
N ARG A 247 -19.58 20.57 -7.26
CA ARG A 247 -20.59 20.65 -6.20
C ARG A 247 -19.86 20.76 -4.88
N PRO A 248 -20.22 21.70 -4.00
CA PRO A 248 -19.69 21.71 -2.65
C PRO A 248 -20.05 20.38 -1.99
N PHE A 249 -19.11 19.77 -1.29
CA PHE A 249 -19.40 18.63 -0.43
C PHE A 249 -20.26 19.13 0.73
N VAL A 250 -21.42 18.55 0.91
CA VAL A 250 -22.42 18.98 1.88
C VAL A 250 -22.64 17.86 2.88
N ILE A 251 -22.43 18.17 4.15
CA ILE A 251 -22.76 17.27 5.26
C ILE A 251 -24.10 17.70 5.84
N GLN A 252 -24.99 16.74 6.01
CA GLN A 252 -26.24 16.94 6.74
C GLN A 252 -26.00 16.69 8.23
N ASP A 253 -26.28 17.66 9.06
CA ASP A 253 -26.31 17.49 10.51
C ASP A 253 -27.73 17.08 10.91
N ASP A 254 -27.94 15.77 11.09
CA ASP A 254 -29.25 15.22 11.48
C ASP A 254 -29.79 15.78 12.81
N ARG A 255 -28.90 16.33 13.64
CA ARG A 255 -29.29 16.93 14.94
C ARG A 255 -29.75 18.38 14.83
N ALA A 256 -29.19 19.08 13.84
CA ALA A 256 -29.48 20.53 13.68
C ALA A 256 -30.44 20.83 12.53
N GLU A 257 -30.90 19.81 11.78
CA GLU A 257 -31.68 19.97 10.51
C GLU A 257 -31.02 20.97 9.52
N GLN A 258 -29.70 21.12 9.62
CA GLN A 258 -28.94 22.08 8.82
C GLN A 258 -27.91 21.34 7.97
N SER A 259 -27.76 21.76 6.74
CA SER A 259 -26.70 21.32 5.86
C SER A 259 -25.59 22.37 5.83
N ARG A 260 -24.34 21.92 5.89
CA ARG A 260 -23.18 22.79 5.74
C ARG A 260 -22.27 22.31 4.62
N SER A 261 -21.71 23.26 3.89
CA SER A 261 -20.69 22.99 2.89
C SER A 261 -19.33 22.84 3.55
N VAL A 262 -18.57 21.82 3.15
CA VAL A 262 -17.23 21.54 3.63
C VAL A 262 -16.26 21.66 2.45
N ALA A 263 -15.21 22.44 2.63
CA ALA A 263 -14.13 22.55 1.65
C ALA A 263 -13.17 21.36 1.77
N ALA A 264 -12.58 20.92 0.65
CA ALA A 264 -11.52 19.95 0.68
C ALA A 264 -10.28 20.54 1.35
N GLU A 265 -9.82 19.90 2.41
CA GLU A 265 -8.69 20.33 3.21
C GLU A 265 -7.81 19.13 3.59
N LEU A 266 -6.48 19.31 3.51
CA LEU A 266 -5.52 18.27 3.88
C LEU A 266 -5.40 18.21 5.40
N PRO A 267 -5.41 17.01 5.99
CA PRO A 267 -5.52 16.85 7.44
C PRO A 267 -4.27 17.27 8.22
N PHE A 268 -3.11 17.32 7.58
CA PHE A 268 -1.84 17.74 8.18
C PHE A 268 -0.84 18.13 7.10
N ASP A 269 0.14 18.94 7.50
CA ASP A 269 1.30 19.36 6.69
C ASP A 269 0.95 19.55 5.20
N ALA A 270 0.30 20.66 4.89
CA ALA A 270 -0.01 21.03 3.51
C ALA A 270 1.29 21.42 2.78
N PHE A 271 2.23 20.46 2.64
CA PHE A 271 3.47 20.66 1.91
C PHE A 271 3.26 20.75 0.39
N MET A 272 1.99 20.71 -0.05
CA MET A 272 1.65 20.94 -1.44
C MET A 272 0.33 21.71 -1.57
N ALA A 273 0.45 22.98 -1.88
CA ALA A 273 -0.59 23.67 -2.63
C ALA A 273 -0.27 23.47 -4.11
N SER A 274 -0.75 22.40 -4.74
CA SER A 274 -0.64 22.23 -6.17
C SER A 274 -1.96 22.56 -6.83
N ASP A 275 -1.89 23.36 -7.88
CA ASP A 275 -3.04 23.77 -8.68
C ASP A 275 -3.47 22.59 -9.56
N HIS A 276 -4.18 21.62 -8.97
CA HIS A 276 -4.74 20.48 -9.69
C HIS A 276 -6.12 20.79 -10.20
N LYS A 277 -6.40 20.35 -11.42
CA LYS A 277 -7.70 20.53 -12.06
C LYS A 277 -8.84 19.84 -11.31
N HIS A 278 -8.53 18.76 -10.60
CA HIS A 278 -9.50 17.96 -9.87
C HIS A 278 -9.01 17.62 -8.45
N GLN A 279 -9.92 17.59 -7.50
CA GLN A 279 -9.63 17.38 -6.09
C GLN A 279 -8.92 16.05 -5.82
N ARG A 280 -9.38 14.94 -6.43
CA ARG A 280 -8.73 13.63 -6.24
C ARG A 280 -7.29 13.56 -6.76
N GLU A 281 -6.95 14.36 -7.79
CA GLU A 281 -5.56 14.49 -8.24
C GLU A 281 -4.69 15.20 -7.19
N ALA A 282 -5.22 16.26 -6.59
CA ALA A 282 -4.54 16.96 -5.51
C ALA A 282 -4.32 16.03 -4.30
N LEU A 283 -5.37 15.28 -3.91
CA LEU A 283 -5.26 14.29 -2.84
C LEU A 283 -4.23 13.20 -3.16
N ALA A 284 -4.25 12.64 -4.37
CA ALA A 284 -3.30 11.62 -4.79
C ALA A 284 -1.86 12.14 -4.71
N SER A 285 -1.61 13.34 -5.25
CA SER A 285 -0.29 13.98 -5.22
C SER A 285 0.22 14.22 -3.79
N TRP A 286 -0.67 14.63 -2.88
CA TRP A 286 -0.31 14.77 -1.46
C TRP A 286 -0.03 13.42 -0.79
N VAL A 287 -0.86 12.40 -1.06
CA VAL A 287 -0.66 11.07 -0.48
C VAL A 287 0.71 10.50 -0.85
N ILE A 288 1.08 10.58 -2.13
CA ILE A 288 2.34 10.02 -2.65
C ILE A 288 3.54 10.95 -2.47
N HIS A 289 3.36 12.15 -1.93
CA HIS A 289 4.44 13.13 -1.82
C HIS A 289 5.65 12.58 -1.06
N PRO A 290 6.90 12.84 -1.50
CA PRO A 290 8.10 12.33 -0.85
C PRO A 290 8.24 12.67 0.63
N GLU A 291 7.67 13.77 1.07
CA GLU A 291 7.65 14.16 2.48
C GLU A 291 6.55 13.50 3.30
N ASN A 292 5.59 12.85 2.64
CA ASN A 292 4.53 12.11 3.33
C ASN A 292 5.07 10.81 3.94
N ARG A 293 5.62 10.92 5.14
CA ARG A 293 6.19 9.77 5.86
C ARG A 293 5.15 8.70 6.18
N ARG A 294 3.86 9.06 6.30
CA ARG A 294 2.78 8.11 6.60
C ARG A 294 2.60 7.11 5.46
N PHE A 295 2.57 7.60 4.22
CA PHE A 295 2.49 6.75 3.02
C PHE A 295 3.60 5.70 2.99
N ARG A 296 4.86 6.14 3.15
CA ARG A 296 6.01 5.24 3.13
C ARG A 296 6.01 4.23 4.28
N ARG A 297 5.64 4.69 5.48
CA ARG A 297 5.56 3.81 6.66
C ARG A 297 4.42 2.80 6.52
N ALA A 298 3.28 3.19 5.97
CA ALA A 298 2.13 2.31 5.78
C ALA A 298 2.47 1.14 4.86
N ILE A 299 3.07 1.40 3.69
CA ILE A 299 3.44 0.32 2.77
C ILE A 299 4.59 -0.53 3.34
N ALA A 300 5.63 0.07 3.91
CA ALA A 300 6.73 -0.68 4.51
C ALA A 300 6.23 -1.62 5.61
N ASN A 301 5.37 -1.13 6.51
CA ASN A 301 4.79 -1.92 7.60
C ASN A 301 3.87 -3.05 7.07
N ARG A 302 3.10 -2.78 6.00
CA ARG A 302 2.25 -3.78 5.36
C ARG A 302 3.06 -4.89 4.70
N VAL A 303 4.08 -4.54 3.91
CA VAL A 303 4.97 -5.51 3.28
C VAL A 303 5.72 -6.32 4.34
N TRP A 304 6.21 -5.66 5.40
CA TRP A 304 6.79 -6.36 6.55
C TRP A 304 5.85 -7.40 7.13
N GLY A 305 4.59 -7.01 7.38
CA GLY A 305 3.57 -7.93 7.91
C GLY A 305 3.26 -9.10 6.98
N LEU A 306 3.25 -8.87 5.66
CA LEU A 306 3.04 -9.93 4.66
C LEU A 306 4.19 -10.95 4.64
N ILE A 307 5.42 -10.49 4.77
CA ILE A 307 6.61 -11.36 4.72
C ILE A 307 6.86 -12.07 6.04
N LEU A 308 6.72 -11.36 7.17
CA LEU A 308 7.09 -11.87 8.50
C LEU A 308 5.90 -12.31 9.35
N GLY A 309 4.68 -12.24 8.80
CA GLY A 309 3.45 -12.71 9.44
C GLY A 309 2.81 -11.72 10.41
N ARG A 310 3.50 -10.66 10.81
CA ARG A 310 2.96 -9.58 11.64
C ARG A 310 3.60 -8.23 11.28
N PRO A 311 2.84 -7.12 11.36
CA PRO A 311 3.40 -5.80 11.11
C PRO A 311 4.46 -5.44 12.16
N PHE A 312 5.39 -4.56 11.80
CA PHE A 312 6.42 -4.06 12.71
C PHE A 312 5.84 -3.06 13.72
N ILE A 313 4.87 -2.26 13.25
CA ILE A 313 4.11 -1.30 14.06
C ILE A 313 2.67 -1.77 14.08
N SER A 314 2.14 -2.02 15.27
CA SER A 314 0.74 -2.43 15.52
C SER A 314 -0.14 -1.21 15.83
#